data_af6e580dbb91f0f0177fd719740d0f1c
#
_entry.id   af6e580dbb91f0f0177fd719740d0f1c
#
_cell.length_a   1.000
_cell.length_b   1.000
_cell.length_c   1.000
_cell.angle_alpha   90.00
_cell.angle_beta   90.00
_cell.angle_gamma   90.00
#
_symmetry.space_group_name_H-M   'P 1'
#
loop_
_entity.id
_entity.type
_entity.pdbx_description
1 polymer ?
#
loop_
_entity_poly.entity_id
_entity_poly.type
_entity_poly.pdbx_seq_one_letter_code
_entity_poly.pdbx_strand_id
1 'polypeptide(L)'
;MKTKELLIAFLALFAFLPGSAQVKDVYGYLYCHMSRDGEWTAFALSRDGENWHDLNGGKEVYDTKSLSQIEGGARDAYVARSADGKSFVMVTTDMCVAKSHQWSNYGINLLKSKDLCNWAAVTFDFRKGPAIFCDPESPDVYKDYSGIRRVWAPQVMWDEDYTWKDGTRGGYFIYYSLLNSKEDKYDRVFYSYADRTFTKLTKPRLLFDWGYATIDADIVKVKADGKYHMMIKKEGGKRGIF
;
A
#
# COMPACT_ATOMS: atom_id res chain seq x y z
N MET A 1 -27.08 -63.53 -19.13
CA MET A 1 -27.48 -62.29 -19.80
C MET A 1 -27.81 -61.17 -18.82
N LYS A 2 -27.08 -61.01 -17.70
CA LYS A 2 -27.32 -59.93 -16.73
C LYS A 2 -26.08 -59.19 -16.27
N THR A 3 -24.89 -59.53 -16.77
CA THR A 3 -23.62 -58.93 -16.30
C THR A 3 -23.08 -57.84 -17.27
N LYS A 4 -23.58 -57.76 -18.49
CA LYS A 4 -23.12 -56.73 -19.44
C LYS A 4 -23.85 -55.37 -19.32
N GLU A 5 -25.09 -55.37 -18.87
CA GLU A 5 -25.87 -54.14 -18.67
C GLU A 5 -25.44 -53.35 -17.44
N LEU A 6 -24.91 -54.02 -16.42
CA LEU A 6 -24.43 -53.35 -15.20
C LEU A 6 -23.13 -52.59 -15.40
N LEU A 7 -22.30 -53.06 -16.37
CA LEU A 7 -21.03 -52.42 -16.67
C LEU A 7 -21.19 -51.13 -17.50
N ILE A 8 -22.24 -51.06 -18.32
CA ILE A 8 -22.52 -49.87 -19.12
C ILE A 8 -23.15 -48.75 -18.26
N ALA A 9 -23.96 -49.12 -17.27
CA ALA A 9 -24.52 -48.16 -16.31
C ALA A 9 -23.45 -47.52 -15.40
N PHE A 10 -22.39 -48.26 -15.06
CA PHE A 10 -21.26 -47.72 -14.24
C PHE A 10 -20.32 -46.82 -15.00
N LEU A 11 -20.13 -47.08 -16.33
CA LEU A 11 -19.33 -46.19 -17.20
C LEU A 11 -20.07 -44.88 -17.54
N ALA A 12 -21.39 -44.89 -17.60
CA ALA A 12 -22.18 -43.69 -17.84
C ALA A 12 -22.25 -42.75 -16.65
N LEU A 13 -22.04 -43.27 -15.41
CA LEU A 13 -22.04 -42.46 -14.19
C LEU A 13 -20.72 -41.69 -14.00
N PHE A 14 -19.61 -42.15 -14.61
CA PHE A 14 -18.33 -41.43 -14.57
C PHE A 14 -18.15 -40.39 -15.68
N ALA A 15 -19.04 -40.37 -16.69
CA ALA A 15 -19.01 -39.39 -17.78
C ALA A 15 -19.66 -38.04 -17.40
N PHE A 16 -20.28 -37.93 -16.23
CA PHE A 16 -20.81 -36.67 -15.65
C PHE A 16 -20.07 -36.26 -14.40
N LEU A 17 -18.76 -36.36 -14.38
CA LEU A 17 -18.00 -35.46 -13.55
C LEU A 17 -18.18 -34.09 -14.15
N PRO A 18 -18.78 -33.10 -13.43
CA PRO A 18 -18.82 -31.75 -13.94
C PRO A 18 -17.40 -31.36 -14.24
N GLY A 19 -17.14 -31.02 -15.49
CA GLY A 19 -15.89 -30.37 -15.86
C GLY A 19 -15.64 -29.27 -14.85
N SER A 20 -14.40 -29.10 -14.42
CA SER A 20 -13.98 -28.11 -13.44
C SER A 20 -14.87 -26.87 -13.61
N ALA A 21 -15.75 -26.66 -12.63
CA ALA A 21 -16.55 -25.46 -12.62
C ALA A 21 -15.51 -24.33 -12.69
N GLN A 22 -15.48 -23.62 -13.81
CA GLN A 22 -14.77 -22.36 -13.86
C GLN A 22 -15.27 -21.62 -12.64
N VAL A 23 -14.38 -21.37 -11.69
CA VAL A 23 -14.67 -20.55 -10.53
C VAL A 23 -15.01 -19.20 -11.15
N LYS A 24 -16.29 -18.98 -11.41
CA LYS A 24 -16.79 -17.67 -11.83
C LYS A 24 -16.33 -16.71 -10.75
N ASP A 25 -15.68 -15.65 -11.17
CA ASP A 25 -15.11 -14.56 -10.40
C ASP A 25 -15.62 -14.51 -8.97
N VAL A 26 -14.78 -14.99 -8.03
CA VAL A 26 -15.09 -14.87 -6.62
C VAL A 26 -14.76 -13.44 -6.26
N TYR A 27 -15.77 -12.58 -6.31
CA TYR A 27 -15.64 -11.23 -5.81
C TYR A 27 -15.56 -11.31 -4.29
N GLY A 28 -14.52 -10.69 -3.73
CA GLY A 28 -14.35 -10.51 -2.31
C GLY A 28 -13.66 -9.18 -2.07
N TYR A 29 -13.87 -8.66 -0.89
CA TYR A 29 -13.25 -7.42 -0.45
C TYR A 29 -12.18 -7.77 0.58
N LEU A 30 -11.01 -7.17 0.43
CA LEU A 30 -9.94 -7.17 1.43
C LEU A 30 -9.97 -5.84 2.17
N TYR A 31 -10.18 -5.90 3.48
CA TYR A 31 -10.04 -4.75 4.35
C TYR A 31 -8.67 -4.80 5.02
N CYS A 32 -7.90 -3.76 4.75
CA CYS A 32 -6.61 -3.54 5.37
C CYS A 32 -6.81 -2.52 6.48
N HIS A 33 -6.56 -2.91 7.72
CA HIS A 33 -6.81 -2.04 8.86
C HIS A 33 -5.68 -2.10 9.88
N MET A 34 -5.60 -1.07 10.71
CA MET A 34 -4.67 -1.04 11.82
C MET A 34 -5.29 -1.74 13.03
N SER A 35 -4.56 -2.65 13.66
CA SER A 35 -4.96 -3.23 14.92
C SER A 35 -4.93 -2.17 16.03
N ARG A 36 -5.95 -2.22 16.91
CA ARG A 36 -6.04 -1.35 18.07
C ARG A 36 -4.93 -1.62 19.10
N ASP A 37 -4.47 -2.87 19.19
CA ASP A 37 -3.63 -3.32 20.31
C ASP A 37 -2.13 -3.12 20.07
N GLY A 38 -1.68 -2.93 18.84
CA GLY A 38 -0.25 -2.91 18.54
C GLY A 38 0.18 -2.01 17.39
N GLU A 39 -0.74 -1.28 16.78
CA GLU A 39 -0.43 -0.41 15.63
C GLU A 39 0.26 -1.19 14.48
N TRP A 40 -0.17 -2.42 14.28
CA TRP A 40 0.22 -3.25 13.15
C TRP A 40 -0.91 -3.36 12.13
N THR A 41 -0.53 -3.74 10.93
CA THR A 41 -1.49 -4.04 9.87
C THR A 41 -2.14 -5.39 10.09
N ALA A 42 -3.46 -5.45 10.04
CA ALA A 42 -4.28 -6.66 10.04
C ALA A 42 -5.20 -6.67 8.81
N PHE A 43 -5.67 -7.86 8.44
CA PHE A 43 -6.58 -8.05 7.31
C PHE A 43 -7.89 -8.67 7.76
N ALA A 44 -8.97 -8.23 7.12
CA ALA A 44 -10.27 -8.90 7.16
C ALA A 44 -10.80 -9.11 5.74
N LEU A 45 -11.60 -10.13 5.55
CA LEU A 45 -12.25 -10.44 4.28
C LEU A 45 -13.76 -10.33 4.40
N SER A 46 -14.39 -9.88 3.32
CA SER A 46 -15.84 -9.90 3.15
C SER A 46 -16.21 -10.37 1.75
N ARG A 47 -17.37 -11.02 1.62
CA ARG A 47 -17.98 -11.36 0.32
C ARG A 47 -18.99 -10.32 -0.15
N ASP A 48 -19.60 -9.60 0.78
CA ASP A 48 -20.71 -8.66 0.54
C ASP A 48 -20.35 -7.21 0.84
N GLY A 49 -19.21 -6.95 1.49
CA GLY A 49 -18.79 -5.63 1.93
C GLY A 49 -19.42 -5.17 3.25
N GLU A 50 -20.30 -5.98 3.84
CA GLU A 50 -21.02 -5.69 5.09
C GLU A 50 -20.55 -6.58 6.23
N ASN A 51 -20.39 -7.88 5.96
CA ASN A 51 -19.96 -8.86 6.95
C ASN A 51 -18.47 -9.16 6.77
N TRP A 52 -17.68 -8.83 7.80
CA TRP A 52 -16.22 -8.93 7.76
C TRP A 52 -15.72 -10.01 8.71
N HIS A 53 -14.74 -10.75 8.27
CA HIS A 53 -14.09 -11.83 9.02
C HIS A 53 -12.60 -11.55 9.10
N ASP A 54 -12.10 -11.37 10.30
CA ASP A 54 -10.67 -11.18 10.55
C ASP A 54 -9.87 -12.38 10.08
N LEU A 55 -8.80 -12.11 9.35
CA LEU A 55 -7.79 -13.12 9.04
C LEU A 55 -6.79 -13.21 10.19
N ASN A 56 -6.22 -14.41 10.38
CA ASN A 56 -5.22 -14.67 11.39
C ASN A 56 -5.64 -14.22 12.82
N GLY A 57 -6.95 -14.20 13.08
CA GLY A 57 -7.51 -13.76 14.38
C GLY A 57 -7.21 -12.29 14.69
N GLY A 58 -7.14 -11.42 13.68
CA GLY A 58 -6.85 -9.98 13.83
C GLY A 58 -5.40 -9.67 14.19
N LYS A 59 -4.50 -10.67 14.11
CA LYS A 59 -3.07 -10.48 14.36
C LYS A 59 -2.40 -9.82 13.15
N GLU A 60 -1.17 -9.36 13.36
CA GLU A 60 -0.35 -8.78 12.32
C GLU A 60 -0.17 -9.69 11.10
N VAL A 61 -0.20 -9.10 9.90
CA VAL A 61 -0.05 -9.83 8.64
C VAL A 61 1.40 -10.02 8.23
N TYR A 62 2.33 -9.39 8.92
CA TYR A 62 3.78 -9.58 8.79
C TYR A 62 4.46 -9.23 10.12
N ASP A 63 5.65 -9.74 10.33
CA ASP A 63 6.46 -9.41 11.52
C ASP A 63 6.86 -7.93 11.50
N THR A 64 6.01 -7.10 12.10
CA THR A 64 6.17 -5.65 12.13
C THR A 64 7.48 -5.23 12.82
N LYS A 65 7.91 -5.96 13.85
CA LYS A 65 9.13 -5.63 14.60
C LYS A 65 10.39 -5.81 13.78
N SER A 66 10.44 -6.82 12.92
CA SER A 66 11.62 -7.08 12.09
C SER A 66 11.59 -6.34 10.76
N LEU A 67 10.41 -6.06 10.21
CA LEU A 67 10.27 -5.46 8.88
C LEU A 67 10.05 -3.94 8.89
N SER A 68 9.51 -3.35 9.97
CA SER A 68 9.41 -1.89 10.16
C SER A 68 10.57 -1.42 11.04
N GLN A 69 11.64 -0.93 10.41
CA GLN A 69 12.95 -0.82 11.04
C GLN A 69 13.23 0.52 11.74
N ILE A 70 12.30 1.47 11.76
CA ILE A 70 12.49 2.78 12.40
C ILE A 70 11.82 2.79 13.78
N GLU A 71 10.49 2.73 13.82
CA GLU A 71 9.73 2.75 15.08
C GLU A 71 9.06 1.41 15.38
N GLY A 72 8.97 0.54 14.37
CA GLY A 72 8.41 -0.80 14.51
C GLY A 72 6.88 -0.81 14.52
N GLY A 73 6.26 0.12 13.80
CA GLY A 73 4.82 0.17 13.57
C GLY A 73 4.47 -0.02 12.08
N ALA A 74 3.20 -0.28 11.82
CA ALA A 74 2.68 -0.50 10.48
C ALA A 74 1.27 0.05 10.36
N ARG A 75 1.17 1.38 10.33
CA ARG A 75 -0.09 2.10 10.26
C ARG A 75 -0.46 2.44 8.81
N ASP A 76 -1.71 2.78 8.62
CA ASP A 76 -2.25 3.35 7.37
C ASP A 76 -1.89 2.49 6.14
N ALA A 77 -1.94 1.17 6.29
CA ALA A 77 -1.53 0.26 5.24
C ALA A 77 -2.43 0.34 4.01
N TYR A 78 -1.82 0.44 2.84
CA TYR A 78 -2.51 0.40 1.56
C TYR A 78 -1.94 -0.71 0.68
N VAL A 79 -2.82 -1.64 0.26
CA VAL A 79 -2.46 -2.81 -0.56
C VAL A 79 -2.96 -2.64 -1.97
N ALA A 80 -2.11 -2.91 -2.94
CA ALA A 80 -2.46 -2.95 -4.36
C ALA A 80 -1.94 -4.22 -5.04
N ARG A 81 -2.56 -4.63 -6.14
CA ARG A 81 -1.98 -5.65 -7.01
C ARG A 81 -0.76 -5.08 -7.73
N SER A 82 0.27 -5.92 -7.88
CA SER A 82 1.43 -5.56 -8.69
C SER A 82 1.05 -5.33 -10.16
N ALA A 83 1.91 -4.63 -10.88
CA ALA A 83 1.72 -4.30 -12.29
C ALA A 83 1.47 -5.51 -13.19
N ASP A 84 2.05 -6.67 -12.85
CA ASP A 84 1.89 -7.93 -13.58
C ASP A 84 0.70 -8.77 -13.09
N GLY A 85 -0.04 -8.29 -12.08
CA GLY A 85 -1.18 -8.98 -11.47
C GLY A 85 -0.84 -10.25 -10.68
N LYS A 86 0.46 -10.62 -10.54
CA LYS A 86 0.90 -11.90 -9.96
C LYS A 86 1.36 -11.80 -8.51
N SER A 87 1.49 -10.59 -8.00
CA SER A 87 1.90 -10.30 -6.63
C SER A 87 1.16 -9.11 -6.08
N PHE A 88 1.46 -8.76 -4.85
CA PHE A 88 0.88 -7.62 -4.16
C PHE A 88 2.00 -6.70 -3.67
N VAL A 89 1.73 -5.41 -3.66
CA VAL A 89 2.55 -4.39 -3.03
C VAL A 89 1.75 -3.74 -1.91
N MET A 90 2.44 -3.36 -0.84
CA MET A 90 1.83 -2.65 0.27
C MET A 90 2.76 -1.54 0.73
N VAL A 91 2.19 -0.42 1.11
CA VAL A 91 2.90 0.67 1.78
C VAL A 91 2.32 0.88 3.16
N THR A 92 3.16 1.22 4.14
CA THR A 92 2.73 1.50 5.51
C THR A 92 3.52 2.67 6.10
N THR A 93 2.89 3.40 7.02
CA THR A 93 3.57 4.37 7.89
C THR A 93 4.33 3.63 8.97
N ASP A 94 5.66 3.76 9.02
CA ASP A 94 6.46 3.22 10.12
C ASP A 94 6.35 4.13 11.34
N MET A 95 5.30 3.94 12.13
CA MET A 95 5.02 4.72 13.33
C MET A 95 4.35 3.85 14.39
N CYS A 96 4.79 3.98 15.64
CA CYS A 96 4.21 3.30 16.79
C CYS A 96 4.03 4.29 17.96
N VAL A 97 2.84 4.92 18.02
CA VAL A 97 2.52 5.90 19.09
C VAL A 97 2.46 5.21 20.46
N ALA A 98 1.99 3.97 20.51
CA ALA A 98 1.97 3.20 21.76
C ALA A 98 3.35 3.03 22.38
N LYS A 99 4.42 3.02 21.55
CA LYS A 99 5.81 2.91 21.98
C LYS A 99 6.47 4.27 22.18
N SER A 100 6.32 5.18 21.21
CA SER A 100 7.02 6.48 21.20
C SER A 100 6.32 7.56 22.00
N HIS A 101 5.01 7.41 22.23
CA HIS A 101 4.12 8.43 22.80
C HIS A 101 4.11 9.74 22.00
N GLN A 102 4.50 9.70 20.72
CA GLN A 102 4.59 10.86 19.84
C GLN A 102 3.87 10.64 18.51
N TRP A 103 3.24 11.70 18.02
CA TRP A 103 2.63 11.77 16.68
C TRP A 103 3.67 12.26 15.66
N SER A 104 4.75 11.54 15.55
CA SER A 104 5.81 11.77 14.58
C SER A 104 6.33 10.44 14.07
N ASN A 105 6.78 10.43 12.82
CA ASN A 105 7.53 9.31 12.25
C ASN A 105 8.51 9.84 11.20
N TYR A 106 9.37 8.96 10.72
CA TYR A 106 10.48 9.41 9.90
C TYR A 106 10.54 8.70 8.55
N GLY A 107 9.62 7.79 8.30
CA GLY A 107 9.64 7.05 7.05
C GLY A 107 8.48 6.09 6.84
N ILE A 108 8.60 5.36 5.75
CA ILE A 108 7.59 4.40 5.27
C ILE A 108 8.23 3.06 4.95
N ASN A 109 7.41 2.03 4.97
CA ASN A 109 7.78 0.70 4.53
C ASN A 109 7.18 0.42 3.15
N LEU A 110 7.98 -0.14 2.28
CA LEU A 110 7.56 -0.72 1.01
C LEU A 110 7.63 -2.24 1.15
N LEU A 111 6.50 -2.91 0.98
CA LEU A 111 6.39 -4.36 1.16
C LEU A 111 5.89 -5.03 -0.12
N LYS A 112 6.41 -6.21 -0.41
CA LYS A 112 5.98 -7.03 -1.55
C LYS A 112 5.70 -8.46 -1.11
N SER A 113 4.61 -9.03 -1.62
CA SER A 113 4.18 -10.41 -1.33
C SER A 113 3.61 -11.08 -2.58
N LYS A 114 3.73 -12.42 -2.65
CA LYS A 114 3.08 -13.23 -3.68
C LYS A 114 1.74 -13.80 -3.21
N ASP A 115 1.47 -13.81 -1.93
CA ASP A 115 0.39 -14.60 -1.31
C ASP A 115 -0.36 -13.86 -0.19
N LEU A 116 -0.03 -12.57 0.07
CA LEU A 116 -0.55 -11.76 1.19
C LEU A 116 -0.18 -12.28 2.59
N CYS A 117 0.61 -13.34 2.70
CA CYS A 117 1.03 -13.94 3.96
C CYS A 117 2.52 -13.74 4.23
N ASN A 118 3.34 -13.88 3.18
CA ASN A 118 4.79 -13.75 3.28
C ASN A 118 5.23 -12.44 2.62
N TRP A 119 5.80 -11.52 3.41
CA TRP A 119 6.17 -10.19 2.98
C TRP A 119 7.69 -9.98 3.05
N ALA A 120 8.25 -9.40 1.99
CA ALA A 120 9.56 -8.78 2.02
C ALA A 120 9.39 -7.27 2.10
N ALA A 121 10.18 -6.60 2.94
CA ALA A 121 10.06 -5.17 3.17
C ALA A 121 11.39 -4.43 3.01
N VAL A 122 11.29 -3.17 2.59
CA VAL A 122 12.36 -2.18 2.66
C VAL A 122 11.82 -0.95 3.38
N THR A 123 12.53 -0.49 4.41
CA THR A 123 12.18 0.71 5.16
C THR A 123 13.02 1.90 4.67
N PHE A 124 12.35 3.00 4.37
CA PHE A 124 12.97 4.27 3.99
C PHE A 124 12.90 5.26 5.14
N ASP A 125 14.01 5.50 5.84
CA ASP A 125 14.15 6.58 6.84
C ASP A 125 14.60 7.85 6.15
N PHE A 126 13.68 8.78 5.95
CA PHE A 126 13.92 10.02 5.20
C PHE A 126 14.92 10.96 5.87
N ARG A 127 15.14 10.83 7.19
CA ARG A 127 16.18 11.61 7.92
C ARG A 127 17.59 11.29 7.44
N LYS A 128 17.80 10.13 6.82
CA LYS A 128 19.11 9.76 6.25
C LYS A 128 19.49 10.61 5.04
N GLY A 129 18.57 11.48 4.60
CA GLY A 129 18.81 12.43 3.53
C GLY A 129 18.75 11.82 2.12
N PRO A 130 19.21 12.58 1.10
CA PRO A 130 18.97 12.24 -0.29
C PRO A 130 19.70 10.96 -0.77
N ALA A 131 20.68 10.47 -0.03
CA ALA A 131 21.47 9.30 -0.41
C ALA A 131 20.68 7.97 -0.43
N ILE A 132 19.51 7.92 0.23
CA ILE A 132 18.66 6.73 0.23
C ILE A 132 17.83 6.58 -1.04
N PHE A 133 17.73 7.63 -1.86
CA PHE A 133 16.92 7.67 -3.06
C PHE A 133 17.71 7.27 -4.30
N CYS A 134 17.04 6.69 -5.27
CA CYS A 134 17.69 6.11 -6.45
C CYS A 134 17.91 7.10 -7.62
N ASP A 135 17.53 8.35 -7.46
CA ASP A 135 17.68 9.44 -8.45
C ASP A 135 18.54 10.59 -7.90
N PRO A 136 19.85 10.36 -7.67
CA PRO A 136 20.73 11.32 -7.00
C PRO A 136 20.82 12.68 -7.71
N GLU A 137 20.60 12.72 -9.02
CA GLU A 137 20.62 13.93 -9.83
C GLU A 137 19.35 14.77 -9.75
N SER A 138 18.26 14.21 -9.24
CA SER A 138 17.03 14.97 -9.04
C SER A 138 17.22 16.01 -7.92
N PRO A 139 16.59 17.19 -8.02
CA PRO A 139 16.68 18.20 -6.99
C PRO A 139 16.25 17.67 -5.62
N ASP A 140 16.96 18.06 -4.58
CA ASP A 140 16.54 17.80 -3.20
C ASP A 140 15.39 18.73 -2.84
N VAL A 141 14.35 18.18 -2.20
CA VAL A 141 13.18 18.94 -1.76
C VAL A 141 13.49 19.76 -0.50
N TYR A 142 14.44 19.29 0.31
CA TYR A 142 14.88 19.93 1.53
C TYR A 142 16.40 20.11 1.56
N LYS A 143 16.84 21.16 2.26
CA LYS A 143 18.27 21.41 2.54
C LYS A 143 18.74 20.56 3.72
N ASP A 144 17.86 20.34 4.70
CA ASP A 144 18.15 19.59 5.91
C ASP A 144 17.07 18.56 6.23
N TYR A 145 17.32 17.33 5.82
CA TYR A 145 16.41 16.20 6.06
C TYR A 145 16.27 15.79 7.53
N SER A 146 17.18 16.25 8.42
CA SER A 146 17.06 15.94 9.85
C SER A 146 15.84 16.57 10.52
N GLY A 147 15.18 17.51 9.84
CA GLY A 147 13.93 18.11 10.26
C GLY A 147 12.67 17.27 9.96
N ILE A 148 12.79 16.15 9.26
CA ILE A 148 11.64 15.27 8.95
C ILE A 148 10.98 14.83 10.25
N ARG A 149 9.66 15.03 10.31
CA ARG A 149 8.81 14.70 11.46
C ARG A 149 7.61 13.85 11.11
N ARG A 150 7.16 13.87 9.85
CA ARG A 150 6.02 13.09 9.39
C ARG A 150 6.25 12.64 7.96
N VAL A 151 6.03 11.36 7.74
CA VAL A 151 5.89 10.72 6.43
C VAL A 151 4.68 9.80 6.56
N TRP A 152 3.47 10.34 6.39
CA TRP A 152 2.23 9.72 6.82
C TRP A 152 1.34 9.23 5.69
N ALA A 153 0.60 8.17 6.01
CA ALA A 153 -0.48 7.63 5.19
C ALA A 153 -0.08 7.44 3.72
N PRO A 154 0.98 6.68 3.43
CA PRO A 154 1.37 6.42 2.05
C PRO A 154 0.29 5.59 1.35
N GLN A 155 0.02 5.93 0.09
CA GLN A 155 -0.76 5.10 -0.80
C GLN A 155 0.01 4.82 -2.08
N VAL A 156 -0.39 3.82 -2.85
CA VAL A 156 0.33 3.36 -4.04
C VAL A 156 -0.62 3.02 -5.17
N MET A 157 -0.26 3.45 -6.39
CA MET A 157 -0.89 2.99 -7.62
C MET A 157 0.16 2.74 -8.69
N TRP A 158 -0.16 1.89 -9.67
CA TRP A 158 0.70 1.68 -10.82
C TRP A 158 0.47 2.78 -11.85
N ASP A 159 1.56 3.40 -12.30
CA ASP A 159 1.60 4.36 -13.39
C ASP A 159 2.38 3.76 -14.56
N GLU A 160 1.67 3.39 -15.63
CA GLU A 160 2.26 2.79 -16.83
C GLU A 160 3.02 3.78 -17.71
N ASP A 161 2.72 5.07 -17.55
CA ASP A 161 3.29 6.14 -18.38
C ASP A 161 4.59 6.70 -17.81
N TYR A 162 4.90 6.42 -16.54
CA TYR A 162 6.16 6.83 -15.95
C TYR A 162 7.34 6.20 -16.70
N THR A 163 8.38 7.00 -16.96
CA THR A 163 9.59 6.52 -17.63
C THR A 163 10.80 6.80 -16.77
N TRP A 164 11.53 5.75 -16.45
CA TRP A 164 12.80 5.80 -15.74
C TRP A 164 13.90 6.34 -16.66
N LYS A 165 15.00 6.83 -16.06
CA LYS A 165 16.17 7.35 -16.80
C LYS A 165 16.77 6.36 -17.81
N ASP A 166 16.72 5.08 -17.49
CA ASP A 166 17.22 4.00 -18.36
C ASP A 166 16.26 3.65 -19.50
N GLY A 167 15.14 4.37 -19.63
CA GLY A 167 14.11 4.12 -20.62
C GLY A 167 13.07 3.07 -20.22
N THR A 168 13.22 2.43 -19.05
CA THR A 168 12.23 1.48 -18.52
C THR A 168 10.90 2.19 -18.27
N ARG A 169 9.79 1.61 -18.73
CA ARG A 169 8.45 2.16 -18.53
C ARG A 169 7.73 1.55 -17.34
N GLY A 170 6.91 2.39 -16.72
CA GLY A 170 6.07 2.10 -15.58
C GLY A 170 6.78 2.17 -14.24
N GLY A 171 6.08 2.70 -13.25
CA GLY A 171 6.54 2.84 -11.87
C GLY A 171 5.38 2.80 -10.89
N TYR A 172 5.67 2.49 -9.65
CA TYR A 172 4.67 2.63 -8.59
C TYR A 172 4.69 4.07 -8.08
N PHE A 173 3.64 4.81 -8.39
CA PHE A 173 3.39 6.15 -7.87
C PHE A 173 2.97 6.02 -6.41
N ILE A 174 3.83 6.48 -5.51
CA ILE A 174 3.59 6.47 -4.06
C ILE A 174 3.44 7.91 -3.60
N TYR A 175 2.32 8.24 -2.98
CA TYR A 175 2.06 9.58 -2.46
C TYR A 175 1.76 9.50 -0.97
N TYR A 176 2.15 10.54 -0.25
CA TYR A 176 2.12 10.59 1.21
C TYR A 176 2.14 12.04 1.71
N SER A 177 1.71 12.23 2.94
CA SER A 177 1.87 13.52 3.62
C SER A 177 3.26 13.63 4.21
N LEU A 178 3.92 14.77 4.00
CA LEU A 178 5.30 14.99 4.44
C LEU A 178 5.40 16.34 5.17
N LEU A 179 6.11 16.33 6.29
CA LEU A 179 6.47 17.52 7.07
C LEU A 179 7.93 17.47 7.48
N ASN A 180 8.66 18.50 7.09
CA ASN A 180 9.95 18.84 7.64
C ASN A 180 9.80 20.05 8.60
N SER A 181 9.91 19.84 9.90
CA SER A 181 9.66 20.88 10.91
C SER A 181 10.63 22.06 10.86
N LYS A 182 11.74 21.96 10.11
CA LYS A 182 12.70 23.05 9.93
C LYS A 182 12.41 23.92 8.73
N GLU A 183 11.72 23.37 7.72
CA GLU A 183 11.52 24.04 6.43
C GLU A 183 10.04 24.19 6.04
N ASP A 184 9.14 23.38 6.64
CA ASP A 184 7.70 23.44 6.35
C ASP A 184 6.91 24.08 7.49
N LYS A 185 5.84 24.79 7.14
CA LYS A 185 4.88 25.35 8.09
C LYS A 185 3.78 24.36 8.46
N TYR A 186 3.48 23.39 7.56
CA TYR A 186 2.39 22.42 7.67
C TYR A 186 2.64 21.22 6.76
N ASP A 187 1.89 20.13 6.98
CA ASP A 187 1.93 18.94 6.16
C ASP A 187 1.42 19.23 4.74
N ARG A 188 2.15 18.77 3.74
CA ARG A 188 1.79 18.84 2.32
C ARG A 188 1.84 17.46 1.70
N VAL A 189 1.20 17.28 0.55
CA VAL A 189 1.21 16.00 -0.15
C VAL A 189 2.39 15.95 -1.13
N PHE A 190 3.21 14.94 -0.97
CA PHE A 190 4.35 14.64 -1.82
C PHE A 190 4.18 13.29 -2.50
N TYR A 191 5.02 13.01 -3.49
CA TYR A 191 5.08 11.72 -4.14
C TYR A 191 6.52 11.31 -4.44
N SER A 192 6.69 10.02 -4.60
CA SER A 192 7.90 9.36 -5.11
C SER A 192 7.48 8.22 -6.03
N TYR A 193 8.41 7.74 -6.86
CA TYR A 193 8.19 6.51 -7.62
C TYR A 193 9.03 5.37 -7.05
N ALA A 194 8.44 4.19 -6.94
CA ALA A 194 9.17 2.96 -6.67
C ALA A 194 9.30 2.10 -7.94
N ASP A 195 10.40 1.39 -8.03
CA ASP A 195 10.70 0.50 -9.14
C ASP A 195 9.83 -0.77 -9.12
N ARG A 196 9.88 -1.58 -10.19
CA ARG A 196 9.11 -2.84 -10.28
C ARG A 196 9.47 -3.86 -9.19
N THR A 197 10.67 -3.80 -8.64
CA THR A 197 11.07 -4.67 -7.52
C THR A 197 10.48 -4.22 -6.19
N PHE A 198 10.01 -2.98 -6.13
CA PHE A 198 9.47 -2.31 -4.95
C PHE A 198 10.51 -2.16 -3.83
N THR A 199 11.77 -1.92 -4.24
CA THR A 199 12.92 -1.80 -3.33
C THR A 199 13.68 -0.49 -3.47
N LYS A 200 13.40 0.28 -4.52
CA LYS A 200 14.01 1.59 -4.78
C LYS A 200 12.94 2.66 -4.76
N LEU A 201 13.29 3.84 -4.29
CA LEU A 201 12.39 4.99 -4.18
C LEU A 201 13.09 6.23 -4.73
N THR A 202 12.38 7.03 -5.53
CA THR A 202 12.89 8.34 -5.98
C THR A 202 12.75 9.38 -4.88
N LYS A 203 13.49 10.49 -5.00
CA LYS A 203 13.34 11.64 -4.11
C LYS A 203 11.90 12.14 -4.06
N PRO A 204 11.46 12.65 -2.90
CA PRO A 204 10.16 13.29 -2.75
C PRO A 204 10.00 14.47 -3.72
N ARG A 205 8.83 14.60 -4.32
CA ARG A 205 8.42 15.76 -5.11
C ARG A 205 7.08 16.26 -4.61
N LEU A 206 6.91 17.58 -4.57
CA LEU A 206 5.64 18.16 -4.18
C LEU A 206 4.55 17.76 -5.19
N LEU A 207 3.46 17.17 -4.69
CA LEU A 207 2.29 16.85 -5.48
C LEU A 207 1.24 17.96 -5.36
N PHE A 208 1.01 18.42 -4.11
CA PHE A 208 -0.12 19.29 -3.84
C PHE A 208 0.12 20.14 -2.58
N ASP A 209 -0.25 21.42 -2.66
CA ASP A 209 -0.20 22.38 -1.57
C ASP A 209 -1.38 23.37 -1.66
N TRP A 210 -2.26 23.36 -0.67
CA TRP A 210 -3.39 24.30 -0.57
C TRP A 210 -3.14 25.49 0.34
N GLY A 211 -1.91 25.66 0.81
CA GLY A 211 -1.59 26.72 1.75
C GLY A 211 -1.96 26.42 3.21
N TYR A 212 -2.38 25.20 3.53
CA TYR A 212 -2.66 24.70 4.87
C TYR A 212 -2.41 23.18 4.97
N ALA A 213 -2.36 22.67 6.22
CA ALA A 213 -2.08 21.26 6.46
C ALA A 213 -3.11 20.35 5.78
N THR A 214 -2.60 19.42 4.95
CA THR A 214 -3.38 18.39 4.25
C THR A 214 -2.72 17.04 4.44
N ILE A 215 -3.54 16.04 4.80
CA ILE A 215 -3.10 14.67 5.05
C ILE A 215 -4.10 13.67 4.45
N ASP A 216 -3.76 12.39 4.50
CA ASP A 216 -4.66 11.27 4.15
C ASP A 216 -5.26 11.43 2.74
N ALA A 217 -4.41 11.72 1.75
CA ALA A 217 -4.85 11.78 0.36
C ALA A 217 -5.23 10.39 -0.15
N ASP A 218 -6.32 10.30 -0.90
CA ASP A 218 -6.73 9.10 -1.65
C ASP A 218 -6.99 9.47 -3.11
N ILE A 219 -6.28 8.82 -4.04
CA ILE A 219 -6.35 9.11 -5.48
C ILE A 219 -6.85 7.89 -6.22
N VAL A 220 -7.92 8.07 -6.98
CA VAL A 220 -8.48 7.03 -7.84
C VAL A 220 -8.58 7.50 -9.29
N LYS A 221 -8.28 6.63 -10.24
CA LYS A 221 -8.54 6.87 -11.66
C LYS A 221 -9.93 6.35 -11.99
N VAL A 222 -10.86 7.23 -12.31
CA VAL A 222 -12.23 6.87 -12.64
C VAL A 222 -12.29 6.44 -14.11
N LYS A 223 -12.70 5.19 -14.37
CA LYS A 223 -12.76 4.63 -15.73
C LYS A 223 -13.75 5.36 -16.64
N ALA A 224 -14.83 5.90 -16.06
CA ALA A 224 -15.89 6.53 -16.81
C ALA A 224 -15.48 7.82 -17.52
N ASP A 225 -14.59 8.60 -16.91
CA ASP A 225 -14.13 9.89 -17.45
C ASP A 225 -12.62 9.95 -17.72
N GLY A 226 -11.88 8.89 -17.37
CA GLY A 226 -10.44 8.77 -17.53
C GLY A 226 -9.63 9.69 -16.62
N LYS A 227 -10.28 10.39 -15.69
CA LYS A 227 -9.65 11.39 -14.80
C LYS A 227 -9.20 10.78 -13.48
N TYR A 228 -8.24 11.44 -12.86
CA TYR A 228 -7.86 11.20 -11.49
C TYR A 228 -8.70 12.08 -10.56
N HIS A 229 -9.28 11.47 -9.55
CA HIS A 229 -10.01 12.15 -8.49
C HIS A 229 -9.24 11.97 -7.19
N MET A 230 -9.05 13.04 -6.44
CA MET A 230 -8.36 13.01 -5.17
C MET A 230 -9.31 13.46 -4.06
N MET A 231 -9.46 12.64 -3.04
CA MET A 231 -10.00 13.05 -1.75
C MET A 231 -8.84 13.40 -0.82
N ILE A 232 -8.97 14.45 -0.04
CA ILE A 232 -7.92 14.91 0.87
C ILE A 232 -8.52 15.45 2.14
N LYS A 233 -7.86 15.17 3.26
CA LYS A 233 -8.28 15.65 4.57
C LYS A 233 -7.53 16.93 4.92
N LYS A 234 -8.28 17.97 5.24
CA LYS A 234 -7.74 19.18 5.86
C LYS A 234 -7.52 18.93 7.35
N GLU A 235 -6.29 19.15 7.80
CA GLU A 235 -5.90 19.08 9.20
C GLU A 235 -5.75 20.49 9.79
N GLY A 236 -6.13 20.65 11.07
CA GLY A 236 -6.10 21.95 11.75
C GLY A 236 -7.27 22.88 11.38
N GLY A 237 -7.62 23.79 12.28
CA GLY A 237 -8.76 24.69 12.11
C GLY A 237 -10.10 23.94 11.92
N LYS A 238 -10.90 24.38 10.97
CA LYS A 238 -12.11 23.65 10.57
C LYS A 238 -11.70 22.48 9.68
N ARG A 239 -11.68 21.28 10.25
CA ARG A 239 -11.36 20.03 9.57
C ARG A 239 -12.44 19.63 8.58
N GLY A 240 -12.08 18.88 7.55
CA GLY A 240 -13.01 18.33 6.57
C GLY A 240 -12.29 17.45 5.53
N ILE A 241 -13.09 16.68 4.78
CA ILE A 241 -12.65 15.92 3.60
C ILE A 241 -13.14 16.68 2.37
N PHE A 242 -12.29 16.81 1.37
CA PHE A 242 -12.51 17.56 0.13
C PHE A 242 -12.19 16.72 -1.09
#